data_4a8e40ba405d0c0f3028f82b2c7007df
#
_entry.id   4a8e40ba405d0c0f3028f82b2c7007df
#
_cell.length_a   1.000
_cell.length_b   1.000
_cell.length_c   1.000
_cell.angle_alpha   90.00
_cell.angle_beta   90.00
_cell.angle_gamma   90.00
#
_symmetry.space_group_name_H-M   'P 1'
#
loop_
_entity.id
_entity.type
_entity.pdbx_description
1 polymer ?
#
loop_
_entity_poly.entity_id
_entity_poly.type
_entity_poly.pdbx_seq_one_letter_code
_entity_poly.pdbx_strand_id
1 'polypeptide(L)'
;MFQTHIGPSGAVKGFLRPETAQGIFVNFKRLLEFNQGKLPFAAAQIGNAFRNEISPRSGLIRVREFPLAEVEHFCDPADKDHAKFAGVADTVLNLYSANNQMGGEAAKQMKIGDAVSSGLVANQTLGYFLARIQLFLTKIGADPGRLRCL
;
A
#
# COMPACT_ATOMS: atom_id res chain seq x y z
N MET A 1 -19.02 8.91 -2.87
CA MET A 1 -19.30 7.88 -1.82
C MET A 1 -20.76 7.53 -1.83
N PHE A 2 -21.13 6.31 -1.45
CA PHE A 2 -22.53 5.96 -1.21
C PHE A 2 -23.01 6.56 0.10
N GLN A 3 -24.11 7.31 0.04
CA GLN A 3 -24.78 7.82 1.21
C GLN A 3 -25.74 6.75 1.76
N THR A 4 -25.83 6.67 3.06
CA THR A 4 -26.82 5.85 3.79
C THR A 4 -27.39 6.64 4.96
N HIS A 5 -28.34 6.05 5.65
CA HIS A 5 -28.94 6.59 6.86
C HIS A 5 -28.71 5.65 8.04
N ILE A 6 -28.41 6.22 9.20
CA ILE A 6 -28.05 5.49 10.40
C ILE A 6 -29.09 5.71 11.48
N GLY A 7 -29.33 4.66 12.26
CA GLY A 7 -30.23 4.66 13.40
C GLY A 7 -31.70 4.38 13.05
N PRO A 8 -32.52 4.13 14.07
CA PRO A 8 -33.94 3.75 13.90
C PRO A 8 -34.78 4.81 13.18
N SER A 9 -34.45 6.08 13.38
CA SER A 9 -35.14 7.21 12.75
C SER A 9 -34.65 7.52 11.34
N GLY A 10 -33.50 6.96 10.94
CA GLY A 10 -32.85 7.33 9.68
C GLY A 10 -32.40 8.79 9.60
N ALA A 11 -32.33 9.50 10.72
CA ALA A 11 -32.04 10.95 10.74
C ALA A 11 -30.54 11.27 10.54
N VAL A 12 -29.66 10.35 10.88
CA VAL A 12 -28.21 10.56 10.78
C VAL A 12 -27.72 10.09 9.41
N LYS A 13 -27.09 11.01 8.68
CA LYS A 13 -26.44 10.67 7.42
C LYS A 13 -25.13 9.94 7.68
N GLY A 14 -24.92 8.84 6.97
CA GLY A 14 -23.66 8.11 6.94
C GLY A 14 -23.17 7.92 5.51
N PHE A 15 -21.94 7.43 5.39
CA PHE A 15 -21.36 7.08 4.11
C PHE A 15 -20.69 5.72 4.19
N LEU A 16 -20.90 4.90 3.17
CA LEU A 16 -20.18 3.63 3.05
C LEU A 16 -18.70 3.94 2.73
N ARG A 17 -17.81 3.24 3.41
CA ARG A 17 -16.36 3.48 3.30
C ARG A 17 -15.83 3.13 1.91
N PRO A 18 -15.01 4.00 1.26
CA PRO A 18 -14.40 3.73 -0.03
C PRO A 18 -13.10 2.90 0.07
N GLU A 19 -12.57 2.75 1.29
CA GLU A 19 -11.34 2.01 1.62
C GLU A 19 -11.35 1.64 3.11
N THR A 20 -10.39 0.85 3.55
CA THR A 20 -10.29 0.36 4.92
C THR A 20 -9.21 1.07 5.75
N ALA A 21 -8.35 1.87 5.12
CA ALA A 21 -7.22 2.55 5.75
C ALA A 21 -7.63 3.49 6.87
N GLN A 22 -8.71 4.27 6.69
CA GLN A 22 -9.18 5.21 7.72
C GLN A 22 -9.50 4.51 9.04
N GLY A 23 -10.02 3.28 9.00
CA GLY A 23 -10.27 2.49 10.21
C GLY A 23 -9.00 2.20 11.00
N ILE A 24 -7.88 2.02 10.32
CA ILE A 24 -6.57 1.82 10.95
C ILE A 24 -6.06 3.15 11.53
N PHE A 25 -6.10 4.24 10.77
CA PHE A 25 -5.59 5.54 11.20
C PHE A 25 -6.34 6.12 12.39
N VAL A 26 -7.67 6.08 12.39
CA VAL A 26 -8.47 6.58 13.54
C VAL A 26 -8.27 5.77 14.80
N ASN A 27 -7.84 4.52 14.68
CA ASN A 27 -7.54 3.65 15.81
C ASN A 27 -6.03 3.58 16.14
N PHE A 28 -5.19 4.39 15.48
CA PHE A 28 -3.72 4.33 15.66
C PHE A 28 -3.30 4.33 17.13
N LYS A 29 -3.83 5.23 17.94
CA LYS A 29 -3.48 5.32 19.37
C LYS A 29 -3.76 4.01 20.11
N ARG A 30 -4.93 3.41 19.88
CA ARG A 30 -5.30 2.13 20.50
C ARG A 30 -4.44 0.98 20.01
N LEU A 31 -4.10 0.98 18.72
CA LEU A 31 -3.20 -0.03 18.13
C LEU A 31 -1.79 0.09 18.71
N LEU A 32 -1.28 1.30 18.88
CA LEU A 32 0.00 1.57 19.49
C LEU A 32 0.03 1.13 20.98
N GLU A 33 -1.04 1.46 21.73
CA GLU A 33 -1.20 1.01 23.13
C GLU A 33 -1.24 -0.52 23.22
N PHE A 34 -1.98 -1.18 22.34
CA PHE A 34 -2.01 -2.66 22.24
C PHE A 34 -0.62 -3.23 21.96
N ASN A 35 0.18 -2.57 21.13
CA ASN A 35 1.58 -2.92 20.85
C ASN A 35 2.56 -2.39 21.92
N GLN A 36 2.09 -2.04 23.12
CA GLN A 36 2.90 -1.58 24.25
C GLN A 36 3.72 -0.30 23.92
N GLY A 37 3.22 0.57 23.05
CA GLY A 37 3.92 1.79 22.64
C GLY A 37 5.13 1.58 21.75
N LYS A 38 5.37 0.37 21.24
CA LYS A 38 6.58 0.04 20.46
C LYS A 38 6.37 0.26 18.96
N LEU A 39 7.39 0.82 18.32
CA LEU A 39 7.54 0.91 16.88
C LEU A 39 8.76 0.07 16.44
N PRO A 40 8.80 -0.45 15.21
CA PRO A 40 7.72 -0.43 14.22
C PRO A 40 6.62 -1.46 14.50
N PHE A 41 5.41 -1.21 14.01
CA PHE A 41 4.36 -2.23 13.94
C PHE A 41 3.51 -2.05 12.68
N ALA A 42 2.73 -3.06 12.34
CA ALA A 42 1.78 -2.98 11.25
C ALA A 42 0.39 -3.41 11.70
N ALA A 43 -0.63 -2.80 11.13
CA ALA A 43 -2.02 -3.20 11.31
C ALA A 43 -2.65 -3.51 9.96
N ALA A 44 -3.38 -4.61 9.89
CA ALA A 44 -4.09 -5.02 8.68
C ALA A 44 -5.61 -4.99 8.91
N GLN A 45 -6.34 -4.58 7.90
CA GLN A 45 -7.80 -4.65 7.88
C GLN A 45 -8.26 -5.26 6.57
N ILE A 46 -9.19 -6.23 6.67
CA ILE A 46 -9.88 -6.83 5.53
C ILE A 46 -11.36 -6.52 5.67
N GLY A 47 -12.01 -6.11 4.61
CA GLY A 47 -13.43 -5.83 4.63
C GLY A 47 -13.94 -5.26 3.31
N ASN A 48 -15.26 -5.07 3.22
CA ASN A 48 -15.86 -4.50 2.02
C ASN A 48 -15.61 -3.00 1.94
N ALA A 49 -15.26 -2.55 0.75
CA ALA A 49 -15.19 -1.15 0.36
C ALA A 49 -16.21 -0.86 -0.74
N PHE A 50 -16.61 0.41 -0.84
CA PHE A 50 -17.69 0.84 -1.72
C PHE A 50 -17.30 2.08 -2.49
N ARG A 51 -17.29 1.97 -3.81
CA ARG A 51 -17.02 3.10 -4.71
C ARG A 51 -18.16 3.29 -5.66
N ASN A 52 -18.76 4.48 -5.69
CA ASN A 52 -19.88 4.78 -6.57
C ASN A 52 -19.37 5.03 -8.00
N GLU A 53 -18.97 3.95 -8.65
CA GLU A 53 -18.53 3.98 -10.04
C GLU A 53 -19.67 4.40 -10.97
N ILE A 54 -19.40 5.35 -11.88
CA ILE A 54 -20.38 5.88 -12.81
C ILE A 54 -20.84 4.80 -13.80
N SER A 55 -19.91 3.98 -14.28
CA SER A 55 -20.17 2.90 -15.23
C SER A 55 -19.40 1.67 -14.86
N PRO A 56 -19.89 0.84 -13.91
CA PRO A 56 -19.26 -0.43 -13.62
C PRO A 56 -19.39 -1.35 -14.86
N ARG A 57 -18.26 -1.70 -15.43
CA ARG A 57 -18.15 -2.55 -16.63
C ARG A 57 -16.96 -3.47 -16.51
N SER A 58 -16.84 -4.40 -17.43
CA SER A 58 -15.73 -5.37 -17.48
C SER A 58 -15.82 -6.45 -16.38
N GLY A 59 -17.03 -6.99 -16.17
CA GLY A 59 -17.26 -8.06 -15.21
C GLY A 59 -16.91 -7.63 -13.77
N LEU A 60 -16.05 -8.38 -13.11
CA LEU A 60 -15.64 -8.11 -11.72
C LEU A 60 -14.47 -7.12 -11.58
N ILE A 61 -13.88 -6.64 -12.69
CA ILE A 61 -12.72 -5.73 -12.65
C ILE A 61 -13.12 -4.37 -12.07
N ARG A 62 -14.34 -3.92 -12.34
CA ARG A 62 -14.84 -2.65 -11.84
C ARG A 62 -16.27 -2.80 -11.31
N VAL A 63 -16.38 -2.96 -10.01
CA VAL A 63 -17.64 -3.13 -9.29
C VAL A 63 -17.79 -2.06 -8.21
N ARG A 64 -19.00 -1.88 -7.70
CA ARG A 64 -19.30 -0.86 -6.69
C ARG A 64 -19.06 -1.33 -5.26
N GLU A 65 -19.06 -2.62 -5.04
CA GLU A 65 -18.73 -3.26 -3.76
C GLU A 65 -17.68 -4.34 -4.01
N PHE A 66 -16.62 -4.33 -3.22
CA PHE A 66 -15.53 -5.28 -3.37
C PHE A 66 -14.79 -5.50 -2.05
N PRO A 67 -14.27 -6.69 -1.80
CA PRO A 67 -13.38 -6.93 -0.67
C PRO A 67 -12.04 -6.24 -0.90
N LEU A 68 -11.53 -5.60 0.14
CA LEU A 68 -10.28 -4.89 0.16
C LEU A 68 -9.47 -5.33 1.37
N ALA A 69 -8.16 -5.46 1.20
CA ALA A 69 -7.21 -5.67 2.28
C ALA A 69 -6.18 -4.56 2.24
N GLU A 70 -5.98 -3.89 3.35
CA GLU A 70 -4.97 -2.86 3.52
C GLU A 70 -4.11 -3.17 4.74
N VAL A 71 -2.83 -2.83 4.65
CA VAL A 71 -1.84 -2.98 5.72
C VAL A 71 -1.12 -1.66 5.86
N GLU A 72 -1.21 -1.05 7.04
CA GLU A 72 -0.48 0.16 7.37
C GLU A 72 0.70 -0.19 8.27
N HIS A 73 1.90 0.15 7.81
CA HIS A 73 3.14 -0.06 8.55
C HIS A 73 3.61 1.26 9.15
N PHE A 74 3.68 1.29 10.47
CA PHE A 74 4.08 2.46 11.26
C PHE A 74 5.50 2.30 11.75
N CYS A 75 6.37 3.25 11.43
CA CYS A 75 7.77 3.30 11.89
C CYS A 75 8.10 4.67 12.46
N ASP A 76 9.19 4.75 13.20
CA ASP A 76 9.71 6.03 13.67
C ASP A 76 10.20 6.87 12.46
N PRO A 77 9.79 8.14 12.35
CA PRO A 77 10.29 9.03 11.29
C PRO A 77 11.82 9.19 11.28
N ALA A 78 12.47 9.05 12.43
CA ALA A 78 13.92 9.15 12.58
C ALA A 78 14.66 7.82 12.33
N ASP A 79 13.96 6.68 12.40
CA ASP A 79 14.52 5.34 12.17
C ASP A 79 13.66 4.58 11.16
N LYS A 80 14.07 4.62 9.91
CA LYS A 80 13.41 3.94 8.78
C LYS A 80 14.26 2.80 8.20
N ASP A 81 15.25 2.35 8.93
CA ASP A 81 15.99 1.15 8.61
C ASP A 81 15.13 -0.10 8.84
N HIS A 82 15.40 -1.13 8.09
CA HIS A 82 14.62 -2.36 8.16
C HIS A 82 15.51 -3.57 8.36
N ALA A 83 15.37 -4.25 9.50
CA ALA A 83 16.24 -5.36 9.91
C ALA A 83 16.34 -6.51 8.88
N LYS A 84 15.34 -6.68 8.00
CA LYS A 84 15.33 -7.72 6.96
C LYS A 84 15.71 -7.18 5.59
N PHE A 85 16.12 -5.91 5.46
CA PHE A 85 16.41 -5.30 4.16
C PHE A 85 17.55 -6.00 3.43
N ALA A 86 18.61 -6.38 4.13
CA ALA A 86 19.73 -7.11 3.55
C ALA A 86 19.32 -8.38 2.80
N GLY A 87 18.28 -9.07 3.25
CA GLY A 87 17.76 -10.28 2.59
C GLY A 87 17.05 -10.04 1.27
N VAL A 88 16.78 -8.80 0.89
CA VAL A 88 16.13 -8.43 -0.38
C VAL A 88 16.95 -7.43 -1.20
N ALA A 89 18.06 -6.95 -0.71
CA ALA A 89 18.85 -5.88 -1.30
C ALA A 89 19.28 -6.17 -2.76
N ASP A 90 19.51 -7.43 -3.10
CA ASP A 90 19.87 -7.87 -4.45
C ASP A 90 18.67 -8.07 -5.40
N THR A 91 17.44 -7.88 -4.91
CA THR A 91 16.25 -8.01 -5.78
C THR A 91 16.25 -6.89 -6.82
N VAL A 92 16.19 -7.26 -8.10
CA VAL A 92 16.11 -6.31 -9.20
C VAL A 92 14.67 -5.90 -9.43
N LEU A 93 14.41 -4.61 -9.42
CA LEU A 93 13.11 -4.01 -9.69
C LEU A 93 13.17 -3.13 -10.93
N ASN A 94 12.03 -3.02 -11.61
CA ASN A 94 11.85 -2.08 -12.71
C ASN A 94 11.25 -0.78 -12.12
N LEU A 95 12.10 0.22 -11.89
CA LEU A 95 11.75 1.46 -11.21
C LEU A 95 11.48 2.57 -12.22
N TYR A 96 10.33 3.21 -12.09
CA TYR A 96 9.92 4.33 -12.94
C TYR A 96 9.66 5.56 -12.08
N SER A 97 10.75 6.21 -11.69
CA SER A 97 10.72 7.36 -10.79
C SER A 97 9.97 8.56 -11.36
N ALA A 98 9.53 9.46 -10.49
CA ALA A 98 8.89 10.72 -10.91
C ALA A 98 9.76 11.51 -11.89
N ASN A 99 11.09 11.57 -11.67
CA ASN A 99 12.02 12.24 -12.57
C ASN A 99 12.01 11.60 -13.97
N ASN A 100 12.03 10.27 -14.06
CA ASN A 100 11.95 9.57 -15.33
C ASN A 100 10.60 9.84 -16.03
N GLN A 101 9.51 9.85 -15.27
CA GLN A 101 8.17 10.13 -15.81
C GLN A 101 8.08 11.55 -16.36
N MET A 102 8.54 12.54 -15.61
CA MET A 102 8.51 13.94 -16.03
C MET A 102 9.51 14.25 -17.16
N GLY A 103 10.65 13.55 -17.18
CA GLY A 103 11.66 13.69 -18.23
C GLY A 103 11.38 12.89 -19.51
N GLY A 104 10.32 12.08 -19.54
CA GLY A 104 10.03 11.18 -20.66
C GLY A 104 11.03 10.05 -20.85
N GLU A 105 11.78 9.71 -19.79
CA GLU A 105 12.76 8.63 -19.79
C GLU A 105 12.07 7.28 -19.54
N ALA A 106 12.74 6.20 -19.94
CA ALA A 106 12.30 4.83 -19.66
C ALA A 106 12.48 4.46 -18.18
N ALA A 107 11.73 3.45 -17.73
CA ALA A 107 11.97 2.82 -16.44
C ALA A 107 13.37 2.16 -16.43
N LYS A 108 14.01 2.13 -15.26
CA LYS A 108 15.36 1.58 -15.07
C LYS A 108 15.30 0.32 -14.23
N GLN A 109 15.96 -0.74 -14.67
CA GLN A 109 16.17 -1.93 -13.85
C GLN A 109 17.34 -1.69 -12.90
N MET A 110 17.11 -1.89 -11.60
CA MET A 110 18.11 -1.63 -10.58
C MET A 110 17.88 -2.55 -9.37
N LYS A 111 18.96 -2.98 -8.71
CA LYS A 111 18.87 -3.63 -7.41
C LYS A 111 18.27 -2.67 -6.40
N ILE A 112 17.38 -3.16 -5.53
CA ILE A 112 16.73 -2.30 -4.54
C ILE A 112 17.74 -1.72 -3.53
N GLY A 113 18.84 -2.45 -3.25
CA GLY A 113 19.93 -1.93 -2.42
C GLY A 113 20.59 -0.69 -3.03
N ASP A 114 20.88 -0.72 -4.33
CA ASP A 114 21.45 0.41 -5.06
C ASP A 114 20.48 1.58 -5.15
N ALA A 115 19.19 1.28 -5.35
CA ALA A 115 18.13 2.29 -5.40
C ALA A 115 17.97 3.04 -4.07
N VAL A 116 18.10 2.35 -2.94
CA VAL A 116 18.09 2.99 -1.61
C VAL A 116 19.37 3.78 -1.38
N SER A 117 20.53 3.19 -1.70
CA SER A 117 21.84 3.87 -1.49
C SER A 117 21.98 5.13 -2.34
N SER A 118 21.41 5.17 -3.54
CA SER A 118 21.42 6.35 -4.40
C SER A 118 20.35 7.40 -4.05
N GLY A 119 19.45 7.10 -3.10
CA GLY A 119 18.34 7.98 -2.73
C GLY A 119 17.17 7.97 -3.73
N LEU A 120 17.17 7.07 -4.73
CA LEU A 120 16.05 6.90 -5.64
C LEU A 120 14.82 6.33 -4.91
N VAL A 121 15.07 5.43 -3.96
CA VAL A 121 14.09 4.95 -2.98
C VAL A 121 14.44 5.53 -1.62
N ALA A 122 13.49 6.16 -0.97
CA ALA A 122 13.72 7.07 0.16
C ALA A 122 14.36 6.41 1.40
N ASN A 123 14.12 5.13 1.65
CA ASN A 123 14.65 4.41 2.81
C ASN A 123 14.53 2.89 2.67
N GLN A 124 15.18 2.16 3.58
CA GLN A 124 15.19 0.70 3.58
C GLN A 124 13.81 0.06 3.81
N THR A 125 12.97 0.65 4.66
CA THR A 125 11.62 0.13 4.93
C THR A 125 10.78 0.15 3.66
N LEU A 126 10.76 1.24 2.92
CA LEU A 126 10.07 1.32 1.63
C LEU A 126 10.66 0.32 0.63
N GLY A 127 11.99 0.28 0.52
CA GLY A 127 12.71 -0.64 -0.37
C GLY A 127 12.38 -2.11 -0.07
N TYR A 128 12.34 -2.47 1.23
CA TYR A 128 11.96 -3.81 1.64
C TYR A 128 10.58 -4.21 1.14
N PHE A 129 9.57 -3.36 1.35
CA PHE A 129 8.20 -3.68 0.95
C PHE A 129 8.03 -3.70 -0.57
N LEU A 130 8.69 -2.81 -1.32
CA LEU A 130 8.69 -2.87 -2.79
C LEU A 130 9.22 -4.21 -3.29
N ALA A 131 10.36 -4.67 -2.77
CA ALA A 131 10.92 -5.96 -3.12
C ALA A 131 9.98 -7.13 -2.72
N ARG A 132 9.40 -7.08 -1.53
CA ARG A 132 8.48 -8.13 -1.06
C ARG A 132 7.22 -8.23 -1.91
N ILE A 133 6.67 -7.10 -2.36
CA ILE A 133 5.51 -7.07 -3.25
C ILE A 133 5.86 -7.70 -4.60
N GLN A 134 7.00 -7.34 -5.20
CA GLN A 134 7.42 -7.96 -6.45
C GLN A 134 7.62 -9.48 -6.31
N LEU A 135 8.32 -9.90 -5.26
CA LEU A 135 8.55 -11.33 -4.99
C LEU A 135 7.21 -12.08 -4.80
N PHE A 136 6.26 -11.48 -4.09
CA PHE A 136 4.93 -12.05 -3.92
C PHE A 136 4.18 -12.17 -5.27
N LEU A 137 4.12 -11.08 -6.04
CA LEU A 137 3.44 -11.07 -7.32
C LEU A 137 4.05 -12.10 -8.30
N THR A 138 5.38 -12.19 -8.34
CA THR A 138 6.08 -13.20 -9.15
C THR A 138 5.72 -14.62 -8.69
N LYS A 139 5.66 -14.84 -7.38
CA LYS A 139 5.30 -16.16 -6.82
C LYS A 139 3.88 -16.61 -7.18
N ILE A 140 2.93 -15.69 -7.31
CA ILE A 140 1.57 -16.00 -7.74
C ILE A 140 1.38 -16.00 -9.27
N GLY A 141 2.46 -15.85 -10.04
CA GLY A 141 2.48 -16.03 -11.50
C GLY A 141 2.49 -14.74 -12.32
N ALA A 142 2.65 -13.57 -11.70
CA ALA A 142 2.85 -12.33 -12.46
C ALA A 142 4.23 -12.34 -13.13
N ASP A 143 4.28 -11.98 -14.40
CA ASP A 143 5.53 -11.82 -15.15
C ASP A 143 6.32 -10.61 -14.60
N PRO A 144 7.52 -10.81 -14.02
CA PRO A 144 8.31 -9.71 -13.46
C PRO A 144 8.70 -8.67 -14.51
N GLY A 145 8.81 -9.02 -15.79
CA GLY A 145 9.06 -8.08 -16.87
C GLY A 145 7.90 -7.10 -17.14
N ARG A 146 6.70 -7.42 -16.65
CA ARG A 146 5.51 -6.58 -16.73
C ARG A 146 5.24 -5.79 -15.44
N LEU A 147 5.99 -6.05 -14.38
CA LEU A 147 5.87 -5.30 -13.14
C LEU A 147 6.72 -4.04 -13.21
N ARG A 148 6.19 -2.94 -12.70
CA ARG A 148 6.86 -1.65 -12.63
C ARG A 148 6.46 -0.92 -11.36
N CYS A 149 7.44 -0.44 -10.60
CA CYS A 149 7.23 0.43 -9.45
C CYS A 149 7.27 1.90 -9.89
N LEU A 150 6.23 2.64 -9.50
CA LEU A 150 6.05 4.07 -9.82
C LEU A 150 6.38 4.91 -8.59
#